data_b20708c390db63d936d68ab6d1b87f6f
#
_entry.id   b20708c390db63d936d68ab6d1b87f6f
#
_cell.length_a   1.000
_cell.length_b   1.000
_cell.length_c   1.000
_cell.angle_alpha   90.00
_cell.angle_beta   90.00
_cell.angle_gamma   90.00
#
_symmetry.space_group_name_H-M   'P 1'
#
loop_
_entity.id
_entity.type
_entity.pdbx_description
1 polymer ?
#
loop_
_entity_poly.entity_id
_entity_poly.type
_entity_poly.pdbx_seq_one_letter_code
_entity_poly.pdbx_strand_id
1 'polypeptide(L)'
;MMFEQIDRPRCKWEAAELLQSAQVSPKGMTALYMALVLALRLISAFGGSGFLGIFISILTTLLSSVLAAGFVMYCMAVRRGERAEYLTLFDGFSFVGKLIALELVTSFFIILWSMLFFIPGIIAAYRYRFAEFDLYENPGIGVMEAIDMSKRQTRGYKSQLFVLDLSYFGWMLLASFPTAVLSQMATRDMTMEMLYGIPAPSTYFGLPILALDLICGVWRLLVSLLFFPNYICVELAYFETAKRTSGVGEGAGPSPTWDSWDAPDGLG
;
A
#
# COMPACT_ATOMS: atom_id res chain seq x y z
N MET A 1 2.28 -30.11 4.32
CA MET A 1 1.99 -29.04 3.34
C MET A 1 3.28 -28.76 2.59
N MET A 2 3.33 -29.04 1.31
CA MET A 2 4.47 -28.64 0.46
C MET A 2 4.29 -27.16 0.12
N PHE A 3 5.19 -26.30 0.59
CA PHE A 3 5.23 -24.91 0.20
C PHE A 3 5.90 -24.82 -1.17
N GLU A 4 5.24 -24.19 -2.13
CA GLU A 4 5.79 -23.96 -3.46
C GLU A 4 6.88 -22.88 -3.35
N GLN A 5 8.07 -23.19 -3.87
CA GLN A 5 9.15 -22.22 -3.93
C GLN A 5 8.93 -21.33 -5.15
N ILE A 6 8.64 -20.05 -4.90
CA ILE A 6 8.33 -19.09 -5.95
C ILE A 6 9.64 -18.63 -6.63
N ASP A 7 9.70 -18.80 -7.95
CA ASP A 7 10.81 -18.29 -8.77
C ASP A 7 10.66 -16.77 -8.97
N ARG A 8 11.38 -15.98 -8.16
CA ARG A 8 11.34 -14.52 -8.18
C ARG A 8 11.72 -13.89 -9.51
N PRO A 9 12.83 -14.27 -10.17
CA PRO A 9 13.18 -13.75 -11.48
C PRO A 9 12.04 -13.91 -12.49
N ARG A 10 11.44 -15.09 -12.53
CA ARG A 10 10.32 -15.40 -13.39
C ARG A 10 9.10 -14.52 -13.08
N CYS A 11 8.69 -14.42 -11.81
CA CYS A 11 7.57 -13.57 -11.41
C CYS A 11 7.79 -12.09 -11.76
N LYS A 12 9.02 -11.57 -11.62
CA LYS A 12 9.35 -10.20 -12.02
C LYS A 12 9.22 -9.98 -13.51
N TRP A 13 9.63 -10.96 -14.29
CA TRP A 13 9.54 -10.90 -15.75
C TRP A 13 8.08 -11.00 -16.22
N GLU A 14 7.32 -11.97 -15.70
CA GLU A 14 5.88 -12.13 -15.97
C GLU A 14 5.10 -10.86 -15.58
N ALA A 15 5.39 -10.26 -14.42
CA ALA A 15 4.77 -9.00 -14.00
C ALA A 15 5.09 -7.85 -14.95
N ALA A 16 6.33 -7.77 -15.45
CA ALA A 16 6.72 -6.74 -16.41
C ALA A 16 6.00 -6.91 -17.76
N GLU A 17 5.84 -8.15 -18.23
CA GLU A 17 5.13 -8.48 -19.46
C GLU A 17 3.63 -8.16 -19.35
N LEU A 18 2.98 -8.57 -18.25
CA LEU A 18 1.57 -8.23 -17.96
C LEU A 18 1.33 -6.73 -17.94
N LEU A 19 2.22 -5.97 -17.32
CA LEU A 19 2.13 -4.51 -17.27
C LEU A 19 2.31 -3.87 -18.66
N GLN A 20 3.09 -4.46 -19.56
CA GLN A 20 3.23 -3.95 -20.93
C GLN A 20 1.98 -4.21 -21.79
N SER A 21 1.23 -5.27 -21.51
CA SER A 21 -0.01 -5.62 -22.20
C SER A 21 -1.25 -4.89 -21.65
N ALA A 22 -1.12 -4.17 -20.55
CA ALA A 22 -2.24 -3.48 -19.90
C ALA A 22 -2.82 -2.35 -20.78
N GLN A 23 -4.14 -2.26 -20.86
CA GLN A 23 -4.85 -1.24 -21.65
C GLN A 23 -4.57 0.18 -21.16
N VAL A 24 -4.58 0.37 -19.84
CA VAL A 24 -4.18 1.62 -19.19
C VAL A 24 -2.69 1.54 -18.85
N SER A 25 -1.93 2.53 -19.28
CA SER A 25 -0.49 2.57 -19.02
C SER A 25 -0.18 2.49 -17.53
N PRO A 26 0.57 1.47 -17.07
CA PRO A 26 0.95 1.35 -15.65
C PRO A 26 1.74 2.55 -15.15
N LYS A 27 2.57 3.14 -16.02
CA LYS A 27 3.29 4.37 -15.72
C LYS A 27 2.34 5.55 -15.52
N GLY A 28 1.31 5.66 -16.37
CA GLY A 28 0.28 6.70 -16.25
C GLY A 28 -0.52 6.55 -14.95
N MET A 29 -0.95 5.33 -14.61
CA MET A 29 -1.65 5.05 -13.35
C MET A 29 -0.77 5.35 -12.12
N THR A 30 0.49 4.93 -12.15
CA THR A 30 1.44 5.23 -11.06
C THR A 30 1.70 6.73 -10.94
N ALA A 31 1.84 7.44 -12.07
CA ALA A 31 2.01 8.89 -12.07
C ALA A 31 0.80 9.60 -11.46
N LEU A 32 -0.41 9.20 -11.84
CA LEU A 32 -1.65 9.74 -11.27
C LEU A 32 -1.72 9.48 -9.76
N TYR A 33 -1.51 8.24 -9.33
CA TYR A 33 -1.49 7.87 -7.91
C TYR A 33 -0.48 8.71 -7.11
N MET A 34 0.77 8.75 -7.57
CA MET A 34 1.83 9.48 -6.87
C MET A 34 1.62 11.00 -6.90
N ALA A 35 1.05 11.55 -7.98
CA ALA A 35 0.71 12.97 -8.06
C ALA A 35 -0.40 13.33 -7.06
N LEU A 36 -1.43 12.49 -6.92
CA LEU A 36 -2.48 12.69 -5.91
C LEU A 36 -1.92 12.58 -4.48
N VAL A 37 -1.07 11.60 -4.19
CA VAL A 37 -0.42 11.48 -2.88
C VAL A 37 0.48 12.69 -2.60
N LEU A 38 1.20 13.20 -3.60
CA LEU A 38 1.99 14.43 -3.45
C LEU A 38 1.10 15.64 -3.16
N ALA A 39 -0.02 15.79 -3.89
CA ALA A 39 -0.98 16.87 -3.64
C ALA A 39 -1.55 16.81 -2.20
N LEU A 40 -1.90 15.61 -1.71
CA LEU A 40 -2.36 15.42 -0.33
C LEU A 40 -1.28 15.79 0.69
N ARG A 41 -0.02 15.44 0.45
CA ARG A 41 1.11 15.88 1.30
C ARG A 41 1.25 17.39 1.34
N LEU A 42 1.16 18.06 0.20
CA LEU A 42 1.22 19.53 0.14
C LEU A 42 0.07 20.16 0.92
N ILE A 43 -1.15 19.65 0.78
CA ILE A 43 -2.30 20.10 1.58
C ILE A 43 -2.02 19.95 3.08
N SER A 44 -1.47 18.79 3.50
CA SER A 44 -1.10 18.56 4.90
C SER A 44 -0.04 19.54 5.41
N ALA A 45 0.91 19.95 4.56
CA ALA A 45 1.95 20.93 4.93
C ALA A 45 1.40 22.32 5.24
N PHE A 46 0.25 22.70 4.65
CA PHE A 46 -0.43 23.98 4.96
C PHE A 46 -1.25 23.96 6.25
N GLY A 47 -1.50 22.79 6.82
CA GLY A 47 -2.34 22.64 8.04
C GLY A 47 -1.72 23.21 9.32
N GLY A 48 -0.41 23.47 9.35
CA GLY A 48 0.30 23.93 10.52
C GLY A 48 0.41 22.89 11.65
N SER A 49 0.84 23.31 12.86
CA SER A 49 1.09 22.43 14.02
C SER A 49 -0.08 22.36 15.02
N GLY A 50 -1.20 23.05 14.76
CA GLY A 50 -2.36 23.07 15.65
C GLY A 50 -3.31 21.90 15.46
N PHE A 51 -4.43 21.90 16.21
CA PHE A 51 -5.48 20.88 16.10
C PHE A 51 -5.96 20.67 14.65
N LEU A 52 -6.15 21.76 13.91
CA LEU A 52 -6.53 21.71 12.49
C LEU A 52 -5.48 20.98 11.64
N GLY A 53 -4.19 21.21 11.88
CA GLY A 53 -3.10 20.53 11.17
C GLY A 53 -3.09 19.03 11.45
N ILE A 54 -3.30 18.62 12.70
CA ILE A 54 -3.43 17.20 13.07
C ILE A 54 -4.61 16.58 12.36
N PHE A 55 -5.77 17.24 12.34
CA PHE A 55 -6.97 16.75 11.66
C PHE A 55 -6.74 16.59 10.14
N ILE A 56 -6.15 17.59 9.49
CA ILE A 56 -5.80 17.53 8.07
C ILE A 56 -4.81 16.40 7.80
N SER A 57 -3.80 16.20 8.65
CA SER A 57 -2.80 15.14 8.51
C SER A 57 -3.44 13.75 8.61
N ILE A 58 -4.37 13.54 9.54
CA ILE A 58 -5.11 12.28 9.66
C ILE A 58 -5.95 12.04 8.39
N LEU A 59 -6.70 13.06 7.95
CA LEU A 59 -7.55 12.96 6.77
C LEU A 59 -6.75 12.65 5.50
N THR A 60 -5.62 13.33 5.27
CA THR A 60 -4.76 13.09 4.11
C THR A 60 -4.08 11.73 4.16
N THR A 61 -3.75 11.22 5.35
CA THR A 61 -3.22 9.86 5.54
C THR A 61 -4.28 8.82 5.16
N LEU A 62 -5.50 8.95 5.65
CA LEU A 62 -6.62 8.05 5.30
C LEU A 62 -6.94 8.08 3.80
N LEU A 63 -6.95 9.26 3.19
CA LEU A 63 -7.15 9.39 1.75
C LEU A 63 -6.02 8.72 0.95
N SER A 64 -4.78 8.84 1.42
CA SER A 64 -3.63 8.20 0.76
C SER A 64 -3.73 6.67 0.81
N SER A 65 -4.23 6.09 1.91
CA SER A 65 -4.42 4.64 2.03
C SER A 65 -5.55 4.13 1.13
N VAL A 66 -6.65 4.88 1.00
CA VAL A 66 -7.72 4.55 0.04
C VAL A 66 -7.22 4.57 -1.41
N LEU A 67 -6.40 5.55 -1.77
CA LEU A 67 -5.79 5.61 -3.10
C LEU A 67 -4.80 4.45 -3.32
N ALA A 68 -4.05 4.05 -2.29
CA ALA A 68 -3.18 2.87 -2.35
C ALA A 68 -3.99 1.59 -2.61
N ALA A 69 -5.14 1.41 -1.93
CA ALA A 69 -6.07 0.33 -2.18
C ALA A 69 -6.54 0.31 -3.64
N GLY A 70 -6.98 1.44 -4.18
CA GLY A 70 -7.39 1.56 -5.59
C GLY A 70 -6.26 1.21 -6.56
N PHE A 71 -5.01 1.59 -6.26
CA PHE A 71 -3.87 1.21 -7.07
C PHE A 71 -3.60 -0.31 -7.06
N VAL A 72 -3.75 -0.98 -5.91
CA VAL A 72 -3.64 -2.43 -5.81
C VAL A 72 -4.77 -3.11 -6.58
N MET A 73 -6.01 -2.61 -6.49
CA MET A 73 -7.16 -3.12 -7.25
C MET A 73 -6.93 -2.98 -8.77
N TYR A 74 -6.33 -1.88 -9.23
CA TYR A 74 -5.88 -1.74 -10.61
C TYR A 74 -4.88 -2.84 -10.99
N CYS A 75 -3.87 -3.11 -10.16
CA CYS A 75 -2.89 -4.18 -10.41
C CYS A 75 -3.55 -5.57 -10.42
N MET A 76 -4.55 -5.81 -9.56
CA MET A 76 -5.34 -7.04 -9.56
C MET A 76 -6.14 -7.21 -10.86
N ALA A 77 -6.81 -6.16 -11.33
CA ALA A 77 -7.55 -6.17 -12.59
C ALA A 77 -6.63 -6.46 -13.79
N VAL A 78 -5.46 -5.82 -13.85
CA VAL A 78 -4.44 -6.09 -14.89
C VAL A 78 -4.00 -7.56 -14.87
N ARG A 79 -3.76 -8.14 -13.70
CA ARG A 79 -3.37 -9.56 -13.56
C ARG A 79 -4.46 -10.53 -13.99
N ARG A 80 -5.73 -10.17 -13.80
CA ARG A 80 -6.90 -10.98 -14.23
C ARG A 80 -7.23 -10.78 -15.71
N GLY A 81 -6.56 -9.85 -16.41
CA GLY A 81 -6.89 -9.50 -17.80
C GLY A 81 -8.20 -8.72 -17.92
N GLU A 82 -8.69 -8.16 -16.81
CA GLU A 82 -9.89 -7.34 -16.77
C GLU A 82 -9.61 -5.92 -17.29
N ARG A 83 -10.67 -5.24 -17.74
CA ARG A 83 -10.55 -3.84 -18.14
C ARG A 83 -10.39 -2.96 -16.91
N ALA A 84 -9.23 -2.34 -16.78
CA ALA A 84 -8.97 -1.36 -15.73
C ALA A 84 -9.00 0.05 -16.33
N GLU A 85 -9.59 0.98 -15.60
CA GLU A 85 -9.66 2.40 -15.97
C GLU A 85 -8.91 3.25 -14.94
N TYR A 86 -8.61 4.52 -15.27
CA TYR A 86 -8.02 5.44 -14.29
C TYR A 86 -8.92 5.67 -13.08
N LEU A 87 -10.25 5.54 -13.25
CA LEU A 87 -11.23 5.66 -12.17
C LEU A 87 -11.16 4.53 -11.15
N THR A 88 -10.63 3.35 -11.51
CA THR A 88 -10.38 2.23 -10.59
C THR A 88 -9.55 2.66 -9.37
N LEU A 89 -8.74 3.72 -9.49
CA LEU A 89 -8.00 4.30 -8.36
C LEU A 89 -8.91 4.75 -7.21
N PHE A 90 -10.17 5.05 -7.50
CA PHE A 90 -11.16 5.52 -6.52
C PHE A 90 -12.10 4.41 -6.01
N ASP A 91 -11.97 3.17 -6.50
CA ASP A 91 -12.84 2.05 -6.08
C ASP A 91 -12.66 1.70 -4.58
N GLY A 92 -11.49 1.99 -4.01
CA GLY A 92 -11.22 1.86 -2.59
C GLY A 92 -12.18 2.65 -1.68
N PHE A 93 -12.84 3.69 -2.20
CA PHE A 93 -13.83 4.47 -1.44
C PHE A 93 -15.10 3.68 -1.12
N SER A 94 -15.44 2.65 -1.91
CA SER A 94 -16.66 1.85 -1.71
C SER A 94 -16.68 1.08 -0.38
N PHE A 95 -15.50 0.76 0.17
CA PHE A 95 -15.36 0.02 1.44
C PHE A 95 -14.37 0.69 2.41
N VAL A 96 -14.20 2.01 2.31
CA VAL A 96 -13.25 2.79 3.11
C VAL A 96 -13.35 2.52 4.61
N GLY A 97 -14.54 2.33 5.16
CA GLY A 97 -14.72 2.03 6.59
C GLY A 97 -14.08 0.72 7.01
N LYS A 98 -14.19 -0.33 6.20
CA LYS A 98 -13.54 -1.62 6.47
C LYS A 98 -12.03 -1.54 6.27
N LEU A 99 -11.57 -0.79 5.27
CA LEU A 99 -10.15 -0.57 5.02
C LEU A 99 -9.48 0.12 6.22
N ILE A 100 -10.06 1.22 6.69
CA ILE A 100 -9.57 1.93 7.88
C ILE A 100 -9.59 1.04 9.12
N ALA A 101 -10.68 0.28 9.33
CA ALA A 101 -10.77 -0.64 10.45
C ALA A 101 -9.69 -1.74 10.38
N LEU A 102 -9.41 -2.28 9.19
CA LEU A 102 -8.36 -3.27 8.97
C LEU A 102 -6.98 -2.68 9.29
N GLU A 103 -6.66 -1.49 8.77
CA GLU A 103 -5.40 -0.79 9.03
C GLU A 103 -5.19 -0.51 10.52
N LEU A 104 -6.22 -0.04 11.21
CA LEU A 104 -6.15 0.22 12.65
C LEU A 104 -5.90 -1.06 13.45
N VAL A 105 -6.62 -2.14 13.15
CA VAL A 105 -6.49 -3.41 13.87
C VAL A 105 -5.13 -4.06 13.57
N THR A 106 -4.70 -4.08 12.33
CA THR A 106 -3.38 -4.65 11.95
C THR A 106 -2.24 -3.84 12.55
N SER A 107 -2.30 -2.51 12.48
CA SER A 107 -1.32 -1.61 13.11
C SER A 107 -1.27 -1.81 14.62
N PHE A 108 -2.42 -1.92 15.29
CA PHE A 108 -2.48 -2.21 16.72
C PHE A 108 -1.76 -3.51 17.07
N PHE A 109 -2.03 -4.59 16.34
CA PHE A 109 -1.34 -5.87 16.59
C PHE A 109 0.16 -5.80 16.28
N ILE A 110 0.57 -5.11 15.20
CA ILE A 110 1.98 -4.95 14.86
C ILE A 110 2.71 -4.17 15.94
N ILE A 111 2.13 -3.06 16.42
CA ILE A 111 2.69 -2.25 17.52
C ILE A 111 2.79 -3.10 18.80
N LEU A 112 1.75 -3.83 19.16
CA LEU A 112 1.74 -4.68 20.35
C LEU A 112 2.87 -5.71 20.32
N TRP A 113 3.08 -6.39 19.18
CA TRP A 113 4.18 -7.33 19.00
C TRP A 113 5.54 -6.65 18.97
N SER A 114 5.62 -5.43 18.40
CA SER A 114 6.87 -4.65 18.34
C SER A 114 7.30 -4.13 19.72
N MET A 115 6.33 -3.81 20.59
CA MET A 115 6.62 -3.45 21.99
C MET A 115 7.21 -4.59 22.78
N LEU A 116 6.85 -5.84 22.45
CA LEU A 116 7.43 -7.01 23.12
C LEU A 116 8.88 -7.22 22.66
N PHE A 117 9.11 -7.29 21.36
CA PHE A 117 10.43 -7.32 20.72
C PHE A 117 10.31 -6.89 19.26
N PHE A 118 11.36 -6.25 18.73
CA PHE A 118 11.41 -5.77 17.33
C PHE A 118 11.19 -6.88 16.29
N ILE A 119 11.83 -8.07 16.50
CA ILE A 119 11.71 -9.21 15.57
C ILE A 119 10.28 -9.76 15.47
N PRO A 120 9.54 -10.04 16.58
CA PRO A 120 8.13 -10.43 16.53
C PRO A 120 7.24 -9.40 15.79
N GLY A 121 7.53 -8.10 15.93
CA GLY A 121 6.81 -7.06 15.19
C GLY A 121 6.96 -7.20 13.68
N ILE A 122 8.18 -7.45 13.19
CA ILE A 122 8.43 -7.72 11.76
C ILE A 122 7.68 -8.98 11.31
N ILE A 123 7.73 -10.05 12.09
CA ILE A 123 7.02 -11.31 11.78
C ILE A 123 5.50 -11.06 11.71
N ALA A 124 4.96 -10.23 12.61
CA ALA A 124 3.55 -9.85 12.62
C ALA A 124 3.17 -9.05 11.38
N ALA A 125 4.00 -8.10 10.94
CA ALA A 125 3.79 -7.34 9.70
C ALA A 125 3.65 -8.27 8.49
N TYR A 126 4.55 -9.24 8.33
CA TYR A 126 4.43 -10.24 7.25
C TYR A 126 3.24 -11.19 7.42
N ARG A 127 2.80 -11.42 8.65
CA ARG A 127 1.65 -12.30 8.95
C ARG A 127 0.32 -11.70 8.53
N TYR A 128 0.18 -10.37 8.58
CA TYR A 128 -1.06 -9.65 8.25
C TYR A 128 -1.04 -9.03 6.86
N ARG A 129 0.03 -9.22 6.10
CA ARG A 129 0.29 -8.53 4.84
C ARG A 129 -0.77 -8.78 3.76
N PHE A 130 -1.32 -9.97 3.68
CA PHE A 130 -2.33 -10.33 2.69
C PHE A 130 -3.76 -10.00 3.10
N ALA A 131 -3.99 -9.51 4.33
CA ALA A 131 -5.32 -9.20 4.82
C ALA A 131 -6.00 -8.08 4.00
N GLU A 132 -5.23 -7.12 3.52
CA GLU A 132 -5.71 -6.08 2.63
C GLU A 132 -6.13 -6.66 1.27
N PHE A 133 -5.35 -7.55 0.70
CA PHE A 133 -5.65 -8.20 -0.58
C PHE A 133 -6.89 -9.09 -0.51
N ASP A 134 -7.08 -9.82 0.60
CA ASP A 134 -8.30 -10.59 0.85
C ASP A 134 -9.53 -9.67 0.91
N LEU A 135 -9.41 -8.50 1.56
CA LEU A 135 -10.47 -7.50 1.65
C LEU A 135 -10.77 -6.85 0.29
N TYR A 136 -9.73 -6.59 -0.54
CA TYR A 136 -9.92 -6.02 -1.88
C TYR A 136 -10.61 -7.00 -2.84
N GLU A 137 -10.30 -8.29 -2.73
CA GLU A 137 -10.98 -9.32 -3.53
C GLU A 137 -12.42 -9.55 -3.07
N ASN A 138 -12.67 -9.48 -1.78
CA ASN A 138 -13.99 -9.72 -1.21
C ASN A 138 -14.33 -8.68 -0.12
N PRO A 139 -14.84 -7.51 -0.48
CA PRO A 139 -15.27 -6.49 0.48
C PRO A 139 -16.40 -6.94 1.43
N GLY A 140 -17.02 -8.11 1.15
CA GLY A 140 -18.06 -8.71 1.99
C GLY A 140 -17.54 -9.26 3.31
N ILE A 141 -16.29 -9.73 3.38
CA ILE A 141 -15.72 -10.37 4.57
C ILE A 141 -15.54 -9.38 5.73
N GLY A 142 -15.44 -9.95 6.95
CA GLY A 142 -15.13 -9.18 8.15
C GLY A 142 -13.63 -8.90 8.28
N VAL A 143 -13.28 -7.80 8.98
CA VAL A 143 -11.88 -7.39 9.22
C VAL A 143 -11.07 -8.51 9.90
N MET A 144 -11.63 -9.15 10.94
CA MET A 144 -10.94 -10.24 11.64
C MET A 144 -10.82 -11.50 10.78
N GLU A 145 -11.78 -11.73 9.90
CA GLU A 145 -11.75 -12.82 8.94
C GLU A 145 -10.62 -12.63 7.93
N ALA A 146 -10.48 -11.43 7.34
CA ALA A 146 -9.37 -11.08 6.46
C ALA A 146 -8.00 -11.30 7.14
N ILE A 147 -7.87 -10.90 8.41
CA ILE A 147 -6.67 -11.13 9.21
C ILE A 147 -6.41 -12.63 9.41
N ASP A 148 -7.43 -13.43 9.69
CA ASP A 148 -7.27 -14.87 9.90
C ASP A 148 -6.96 -15.61 8.59
N MET A 149 -7.51 -15.18 7.47
CA MET A 149 -7.16 -15.66 6.14
C MET A 149 -5.68 -15.39 5.84
N SER A 150 -5.24 -14.15 6.00
CA SER A 150 -3.84 -13.75 5.82
C SER A 150 -2.86 -14.57 6.68
N LYS A 151 -3.21 -14.83 7.95
CA LYS A 151 -2.39 -15.67 8.84
C LYS A 151 -2.17 -17.08 8.30
N ARG A 152 -3.18 -17.66 7.66
CA ARG A 152 -3.11 -19.00 7.06
C ARG A 152 -2.33 -18.99 5.76
N GLN A 153 -2.62 -18.04 4.88
CA GLN A 153 -1.98 -17.87 3.58
C GLN A 153 -0.48 -17.57 3.71
N THR A 154 -0.08 -16.70 4.64
CA THR A 154 1.34 -16.34 4.84
C THR A 154 2.17 -17.40 5.55
N ARG A 155 1.54 -18.49 6.05
CA ARG A 155 2.27 -19.59 6.70
C ARG A 155 3.18 -20.29 5.69
N GLY A 156 4.49 -20.21 5.93
CA GLY A 156 5.53 -20.76 5.03
C GLY A 156 6.07 -19.79 3.98
N TYR A 157 5.38 -18.67 3.71
CA TYR A 157 5.80 -17.69 2.72
C TYR A 157 6.50 -16.44 3.28
N LYS A 158 6.54 -16.25 4.61
CA LYS A 158 7.11 -15.05 5.25
C LYS A 158 8.57 -14.79 4.85
N SER A 159 9.40 -15.83 4.80
CA SER A 159 10.79 -15.70 4.38
C SER A 159 10.92 -15.33 2.89
N GLN A 160 10.05 -15.86 2.06
CA GLN A 160 10.02 -15.55 0.63
C GLN A 160 9.57 -14.10 0.39
N LEU A 161 8.57 -13.61 1.13
CA LEU A 161 8.12 -12.22 1.13
C LEU A 161 9.23 -11.27 1.62
N PHE A 162 9.92 -11.63 2.70
CA PHE A 162 11.07 -10.86 3.19
C PHE A 162 12.16 -10.74 2.12
N VAL A 163 12.49 -11.82 1.44
CA VAL A 163 13.50 -11.81 0.36
C VAL A 163 12.99 -11.05 -0.88
N LEU A 164 11.67 -11.05 -1.12
CA LEU A 164 11.08 -10.19 -2.14
C LEU A 164 11.34 -8.73 -1.82
N ASP A 165 11.00 -8.28 -0.62
CA ASP A 165 11.24 -6.90 -0.18
C ASP A 165 12.71 -6.51 -0.24
N LEU A 166 13.60 -7.40 0.20
CA LEU A 166 15.04 -7.19 0.13
C LEU A 166 15.51 -6.98 -1.33
N SER A 167 14.87 -7.61 -2.30
CA SER A 167 15.20 -7.48 -3.72
C SER A 167 14.79 -6.13 -4.33
N TYR A 168 13.85 -5.40 -3.69
CA TYR A 168 13.43 -4.04 -4.08
C TYR A 168 13.95 -2.96 -3.13
N PHE A 169 14.62 -3.39 -2.04
CA PHE A 169 15.10 -2.48 -0.98
C PHE A 169 15.96 -1.33 -1.50
N GLY A 170 16.85 -1.62 -2.47
CA GLY A 170 17.69 -0.58 -3.09
C GLY A 170 16.86 0.52 -3.79
N TRP A 171 15.79 0.13 -4.49
CA TRP A 171 14.87 1.07 -5.12
C TRP A 171 14.07 1.88 -4.09
N MET A 172 13.62 1.22 -3.02
CA MET A 172 12.90 1.88 -1.93
C MET A 172 13.79 2.89 -1.20
N LEU A 173 15.06 2.53 -0.95
CA LEU A 173 16.04 3.47 -0.38
C LEU A 173 16.28 4.65 -1.32
N LEU A 174 16.49 4.40 -2.62
CA LEU A 174 16.71 5.47 -3.59
C LEU A 174 15.52 6.44 -3.65
N ALA A 175 14.29 5.91 -3.62
CA ALA A 175 13.07 6.73 -3.63
C ALA A 175 12.89 7.56 -2.36
N SER A 176 13.24 7.00 -1.19
CA SER A 176 13.00 7.63 0.11
C SER A 176 14.18 8.46 0.63
N PHE A 177 15.38 8.31 0.08
CA PHE A 177 16.60 8.93 0.60
C PHE A 177 16.50 10.45 0.76
N PRO A 178 16.08 11.26 -0.25
CA PRO A 178 16.00 12.70 -0.10
C PRO A 178 15.01 13.14 0.98
N THR A 179 13.84 12.46 1.04
CA THR A 179 12.82 12.76 2.07
C THR A 179 13.30 12.37 3.46
N ALA A 180 14.06 11.26 3.60
CA ALA A 180 14.63 10.85 4.87
C ALA A 180 15.67 11.85 5.40
N VAL A 181 16.54 12.37 4.52
CA VAL A 181 17.51 13.41 4.88
C VAL A 181 16.78 14.66 5.34
N LEU A 182 15.81 15.15 4.59
CA LEU A 182 15.05 16.35 4.94
C LEU A 182 14.30 16.18 6.27
N SER A 183 13.67 15.03 6.51
CA SER A 183 12.97 14.74 7.76
C SER A 183 13.91 14.68 8.96
N GLN A 184 15.13 14.15 8.81
CA GLN A 184 16.14 14.14 9.87
C GLN A 184 16.62 15.55 10.22
N MET A 185 16.81 16.41 9.22
CA MET A 185 17.16 17.81 9.44
C MET A 185 16.04 18.53 10.21
N ALA A 186 14.79 18.38 9.77
CA ALA A 186 13.64 18.99 10.44
C ALA A 186 13.46 18.49 11.89
N THR A 187 13.63 17.17 12.13
CA THR A 187 13.55 16.59 13.48
C THR A 187 14.65 17.14 14.40
N ARG A 188 15.88 17.26 13.87
CA ARG A 188 17.00 17.84 14.61
C ARG A 188 16.69 19.28 15.02
N ASP A 189 16.18 20.09 14.10
CA ASP A 189 15.90 21.50 14.37
C ASP A 189 14.74 21.68 15.36
N MET A 190 13.66 20.88 15.25
CA MET A 190 12.61 20.81 16.27
C MET A 190 13.17 20.46 17.65
N THR A 191 14.13 19.53 17.73
CA THR A 191 14.75 19.13 18.99
C THR A 191 15.61 20.26 19.55
N MET A 192 16.36 21.00 18.71
CA MET A 192 17.15 22.14 19.11
C MET A 192 16.28 23.31 19.59
N GLU A 193 15.16 23.58 18.93
CA GLU A 193 14.16 24.55 19.36
C GLU A 193 13.58 24.19 20.73
N MET A 194 13.19 22.91 20.90
CA MET A 194 12.60 22.44 22.16
C MET A 194 13.58 22.48 23.35
N LEU A 195 14.86 22.10 23.14
CA LEU A 195 15.86 21.98 24.21
C LEU A 195 16.61 23.28 24.48
N TYR A 196 16.85 24.08 23.47
CA TYR A 196 17.74 25.24 23.55
C TYR A 196 17.07 26.56 23.17
N GLY A 197 15.80 26.53 22.72
CA GLY A 197 15.09 27.74 22.27
C GLY A 197 15.65 28.32 20.97
N ILE A 198 16.40 27.53 20.19
CA ILE A 198 16.97 27.95 18.91
C ILE A 198 15.88 27.76 17.84
N PRO A 199 15.38 28.86 17.22
CA PRO A 199 14.30 28.73 16.25
C PRO A 199 14.73 27.88 15.04
N ALA A 200 13.83 27.01 14.58
CA ALA A 200 14.05 26.21 13.38
C ALA A 200 14.23 27.11 12.15
N PRO A 201 15.17 26.81 11.24
CA PRO A 201 15.36 27.59 10.03
C PRO A 201 14.15 27.50 9.11
N SER A 202 13.78 28.59 8.48
CA SER A 202 12.71 28.62 7.45
C SER A 202 13.16 28.09 6.11
N THR A 203 14.46 27.92 5.90
CA THR A 203 15.07 27.51 4.64
C THR A 203 16.23 26.54 4.88
N TYR A 204 16.33 25.52 4.03
CA TYR A 204 17.51 24.66 3.91
C TYR A 204 18.13 24.81 2.52
N PHE A 205 19.45 24.84 2.44
CA PHE A 205 20.16 25.01 1.16
C PHE A 205 19.71 26.24 0.35
N GLY A 206 19.23 27.28 1.03
CA GLY A 206 18.72 28.49 0.38
C GLY A 206 17.31 28.38 -0.21
N LEU A 207 16.63 27.25 0.01
CA LEU A 207 15.26 27.02 -0.47
C LEU A 207 14.27 26.90 0.69
N PRO A 208 13.03 27.38 0.54
CA PRO A 208 11.97 27.15 1.52
C PRO A 208 11.71 25.65 1.70
N ILE A 209 11.37 25.24 2.91
CA ILE A 209 11.09 23.82 3.24
C ILE A 209 10.03 23.21 2.31
N LEU A 210 8.98 23.98 1.99
CA LEU A 210 7.92 23.55 1.05
C LEU A 210 8.47 23.24 -0.34
N ALA A 211 9.39 24.05 -0.86
CA ALA A 211 10.02 23.79 -2.17
C ALA A 211 10.87 22.52 -2.16
N LEU A 212 11.59 22.30 -1.07
CA LEU A 212 12.39 21.05 -0.90
C LEU A 212 11.49 19.81 -0.78
N ASP A 213 10.38 19.91 -0.04
CA ASP A 213 9.43 18.79 0.06
C ASP A 213 8.79 18.46 -1.29
N LEU A 214 8.50 19.47 -2.11
CA LEU A 214 8.03 19.30 -3.47
C LEU A 214 9.09 18.63 -4.37
N ILE A 215 10.33 19.06 -4.30
CA ILE A 215 11.45 18.46 -5.07
C ILE A 215 11.64 17.00 -4.65
N CYS A 216 11.65 16.70 -3.36
CA CYS A 216 11.73 15.33 -2.84
C CYS A 216 10.53 14.48 -3.26
N GLY A 217 9.32 15.05 -3.29
CA GLY A 217 8.10 14.41 -3.75
C GLY A 217 8.17 14.05 -5.23
N VAL A 218 8.61 14.96 -6.08
CA VAL A 218 8.82 14.73 -7.52
C VAL A 218 9.89 13.65 -7.74
N TRP A 219 11.01 13.71 -7.02
CA TRP A 219 12.04 12.67 -7.06
C TRP A 219 11.45 11.29 -6.75
N ARG A 220 10.70 11.17 -5.65
CA ARG A 220 10.04 9.94 -5.24
C ARG A 220 9.08 9.43 -6.32
N LEU A 221 8.29 10.32 -6.94
CA LEU A 221 7.41 9.99 -8.05
C LEU A 221 8.21 9.37 -9.21
N LEU A 222 9.26 10.04 -9.67
CA LEU A 222 10.07 9.58 -10.80
C LEU A 222 10.69 8.21 -10.55
N VAL A 223 11.27 8.00 -9.36
CA VAL A 223 11.87 6.70 -9.00
C VAL A 223 10.79 5.63 -8.88
N SER A 224 9.63 5.94 -8.28
CA SER A 224 8.54 4.97 -8.11
C SER A 224 7.93 4.51 -9.44
N LEU A 225 7.92 5.35 -10.48
CA LEU A 225 7.48 4.97 -11.83
C LEU A 225 8.27 3.77 -12.40
N LEU A 226 9.51 3.58 -11.95
CA LEU A 226 10.40 2.54 -12.48
C LEU A 226 10.13 1.16 -11.86
N PHE A 227 9.73 1.09 -10.58
CA PHE A 227 9.66 -0.21 -9.90
C PHE A 227 8.31 -0.51 -9.23
N PHE A 228 7.55 0.50 -8.83
CA PHE A 228 6.39 0.33 -7.95
C PHE A 228 5.28 -0.55 -8.55
N PRO A 229 4.82 -0.36 -9.81
CA PRO A 229 3.81 -1.23 -10.39
C PRO A 229 4.29 -2.69 -10.51
N ASN A 230 5.56 -2.89 -10.88
CA ASN A 230 6.15 -4.23 -10.97
C ASN A 230 6.22 -4.89 -9.58
N TYR A 231 6.60 -4.15 -8.54
CA TYR A 231 6.63 -4.64 -7.18
C TYR A 231 5.27 -5.14 -6.71
N ILE A 232 4.21 -4.33 -6.87
CA ILE A 232 2.85 -4.72 -6.47
C ILE A 232 2.35 -5.93 -7.27
N CYS A 233 2.59 -5.98 -8.59
CA CYS A 233 2.20 -7.13 -9.40
C CYS A 233 2.92 -8.43 -9.00
N VAL A 234 4.20 -8.36 -8.62
CA VAL A 234 4.93 -9.52 -8.10
C VAL A 234 4.39 -9.93 -6.73
N GLU A 235 4.11 -8.98 -5.83
CA GLU A 235 3.52 -9.27 -4.53
C GLU A 235 2.16 -9.97 -4.65
N LEU A 236 1.32 -9.52 -5.59
CA LEU A 236 0.06 -10.18 -5.92
C LEU A 236 0.26 -11.62 -6.45
N ALA A 237 1.34 -11.88 -7.22
CA ALA A 237 1.67 -13.26 -7.62
C ALA A 237 1.97 -14.16 -6.43
N TYR A 238 2.65 -13.62 -5.40
CA TYR A 238 2.88 -14.33 -4.14
C TYR A 238 1.57 -14.58 -3.39
N PHE A 239 0.70 -13.60 -3.34
CA PHE A 239 -0.62 -13.73 -2.73
C PHE A 239 -1.45 -14.83 -3.41
N GLU A 240 -1.57 -14.82 -4.74
CA GLU A 240 -2.29 -15.83 -5.51
C GLU A 240 -1.72 -17.24 -5.30
N THR A 241 -0.39 -17.38 -5.28
CA THR A 241 0.27 -18.66 -5.02
C THR A 241 0.00 -19.13 -3.59
N ALA A 242 0.07 -18.24 -2.61
CA ALA A 242 -0.21 -18.54 -1.21
C ALA A 242 -1.68 -18.93 -0.99
N LYS A 243 -2.61 -18.25 -1.66
CA LYS A 243 -4.04 -18.53 -1.68
C LYS A 243 -4.30 -19.94 -2.23
N ARG A 244 -3.78 -20.26 -3.42
CA ARG A 244 -3.89 -21.56 -4.07
C ARG A 244 -3.33 -22.70 -3.21
N THR A 245 -2.14 -22.53 -2.64
CA THR A 245 -1.47 -23.59 -1.87
C THR A 245 -2.06 -23.78 -0.46
N SER A 246 -2.67 -22.74 0.12
CA SER A 246 -3.36 -22.83 1.41
C SER A 246 -4.80 -23.32 1.30
N GLY A 247 -5.42 -23.21 0.12
CA GLY A 247 -6.85 -23.48 -0.10
C GLY A 247 -7.78 -22.47 0.63
N VAL A 248 -7.21 -21.36 1.10
CA VAL A 248 -7.96 -20.33 1.87
C VAL A 248 -8.31 -19.18 0.92
N GLY A 249 -9.61 -18.91 0.76
CA GLY A 249 -10.10 -17.85 -0.12
C GLY A 249 -10.38 -18.29 -1.55
N GLU A 250 -10.15 -19.55 -1.92
CA GLU A 250 -10.46 -20.07 -3.28
C GLU A 250 -11.98 -20.18 -3.57
N GLY A 251 -12.83 -20.06 -2.56
CA GLY A 251 -14.28 -20.17 -2.70
C GLY A 251 -15.04 -18.85 -2.89
N ALA A 252 -14.38 -17.74 -2.85
CA ALA A 252 -14.96 -16.45 -3.21
C ALA A 252 -14.85 -16.27 -4.74
N GLY A 253 -15.70 -16.96 -5.48
CA GLY A 253 -15.99 -16.60 -6.87
C GLY A 253 -16.43 -15.13 -6.93
N PRO A 254 -16.44 -14.50 -8.13
CA PRO A 254 -16.90 -13.12 -8.25
C PRO A 254 -18.23 -13.01 -7.50
N SER A 255 -18.30 -12.01 -6.58
CA SER A 255 -19.52 -11.73 -5.83
C SER A 255 -20.68 -11.74 -6.81
N PRO A 256 -21.83 -12.39 -6.49
CA PRO A 256 -23.00 -12.34 -7.37
C PRO A 256 -23.22 -10.85 -7.67
N THR A 257 -23.17 -10.51 -8.95
CA THR A 257 -23.57 -9.18 -9.39
C THR A 257 -24.96 -8.98 -8.82
N TRP A 258 -25.16 -7.88 -8.09
CA TRP A 258 -26.46 -7.57 -7.44
C TRP A 258 -27.65 -7.54 -8.40
N ASP A 259 -27.43 -7.73 -9.68
CA ASP A 259 -28.41 -8.05 -10.72
C ASP A 259 -29.04 -9.46 -10.58
N SER A 260 -28.51 -10.35 -9.71
CA SER A 260 -29.06 -11.71 -9.52
C SER A 260 -30.23 -11.78 -8.54
N TRP A 261 -30.62 -10.66 -7.91
CA TRP A 261 -31.75 -10.62 -6.96
C TRP A 261 -33.12 -10.48 -7.64
N ASP A 262 -33.18 -10.18 -8.95
CA ASP A 262 -34.40 -9.96 -9.72
C ASP A 262 -34.85 -11.20 -10.56
N ALA A 263 -34.30 -12.39 -10.31
CA ALA A 263 -34.85 -13.59 -10.90
C ALA A 263 -36.06 -14.06 -10.04
N PRO A 264 -37.31 -13.89 -10.49
CA PRO A 264 -38.45 -14.48 -9.81
C PRO A 264 -38.33 -16.00 -9.89
N ASP A 265 -38.34 -16.65 -8.73
CA ASP A 265 -38.46 -18.09 -8.62
C ASP A 265 -39.63 -18.54 -9.48
N GLY A 266 -39.30 -19.21 -10.57
CA GLY A 266 -40.29 -19.78 -11.46
C GLY A 266 -41.14 -20.80 -10.70
N LEU A 267 -42.37 -20.44 -10.46
CA LEU A 267 -43.44 -21.35 -10.14
C LEU A 267 -43.65 -22.26 -11.35
N GLY A 268 -43.31 -23.53 -11.20
CA GLY A 268 -43.63 -24.61 -12.08
C GLY A 268 -43.77 -25.90 -11.30
#